data_84d5e4b4dbf0c6133c2a376fd1072c1a
#
_entry.id   84d5e4b4dbf0c6133c2a376fd1072c1a
#
_cell.length_a   1.000
_cell.length_b   1.000
_cell.length_c   1.000
_cell.angle_alpha   90.00
_cell.angle_beta   90.00
_cell.angle_gamma   90.00
#
_symmetry.space_group_name_H-M   'P 1'
#
loop_
_entity.id
_entity.type
_entity.pdbx_description
1 polymer ?
#
loop_
_entity_poly.entity_id
_entity_poly.type
_entity_poly.pdbx_seq_one_letter_code
_entity_poly.pdbx_strand_id
1 'polypeptide(L)'
;IIETIIQINRTHTLPAYGLLLVGPAGTGKSQIAYAVARILKLPWTTLDMSSINDPEQLTGSSRIYANAKPGIIMDAFAMAGESSLVFIINELDKAASGKGNGNPADVLLTLLDNLGFTDNYIECMIPTSGVYPIATANDKEQISAPILSRFAVIDIPDYTFEEKKIIFSKFALPKVLKRMSLKEEECIITDDALNTIVDLYSGTSGIRDLEQAAEHIAANALYQIEVDHLKTVTFDAKMVRKLLI
;
A
#
# COMPACT_ATOMS: atom_id res chain seq x y z
N ILE A 1 15.55 -6.12 0.95
CA ILE A 1 14.62 -7.08 1.59
C ILE A 1 15.33 -8.39 1.94
N ILE A 2 15.97 -9.07 0.98
CA ILE A 2 16.69 -10.34 1.26
C ILE A 2 17.79 -10.14 2.31
N GLU A 3 18.60 -9.09 2.18
CA GLU A 3 19.63 -8.72 3.16
C GLU A 3 19.04 -8.46 4.55
N THR A 4 17.93 -7.76 4.63
CA THR A 4 17.18 -7.51 5.86
C THR A 4 16.75 -8.81 6.53
N ILE A 5 16.19 -9.74 5.76
CA ILE A 5 15.76 -11.05 6.27
C ILE A 5 16.95 -11.86 6.76
N ILE A 6 18.06 -11.88 6.01
CA ILE A 6 19.30 -12.57 6.40
C ILE A 6 19.87 -11.98 7.69
N GLN A 7 19.89 -10.64 7.80
CA GLN A 7 20.35 -9.95 9.00
C GLN A 7 19.51 -10.34 10.21
N ILE A 8 18.18 -10.24 10.11
CA ILE A 8 17.27 -10.59 11.21
C ILE A 8 17.45 -12.05 11.63
N ASN A 9 17.50 -12.97 10.66
CA ASN A 9 17.67 -14.39 10.97
C ASN A 9 18.99 -14.71 11.65
N ARG A 10 20.05 -13.95 11.37
CA ARG A 10 21.38 -14.18 11.94
C ARG A 10 21.60 -13.48 13.27
N THR A 11 21.11 -12.25 13.40
CA THR A 11 21.42 -11.37 14.54
C THR A 11 20.27 -11.27 15.54
N HIS A 12 19.06 -11.70 15.15
CA HIS A 12 17.80 -11.50 15.89
C HIS A 12 17.54 -10.02 16.23
N THR A 13 18.09 -9.11 15.42
CA THR A 13 17.90 -7.66 15.54
C THR A 13 17.34 -7.09 14.25
N LEU A 14 16.47 -6.09 14.38
CA LEU A 14 15.97 -5.35 13.24
C LEU A 14 17.07 -4.44 12.66
N PRO A 15 17.04 -4.15 11.35
CA PRO A 15 17.93 -3.17 10.75
C PRO A 15 17.76 -1.79 11.38
N ALA A 16 18.85 -1.02 11.41
CA ALA A 16 18.85 0.34 11.95
C ALA A 16 17.98 1.33 11.15
N TYR A 17 17.76 1.03 9.86
CA TYR A 17 16.97 1.89 8.95
C TYR A 17 15.68 1.19 8.59
N GLY A 18 14.59 1.98 8.57
CA GLY A 18 13.33 1.55 7.98
C GLY A 18 13.44 1.36 6.47
N LEU A 19 12.41 0.84 5.84
CA LEU A 19 12.33 0.65 4.40
C LEU A 19 11.37 1.67 3.80
N LEU A 20 11.82 2.47 2.81
CA LEU A 20 10.97 3.39 2.05
C LEU A 20 10.87 2.96 0.59
N LEU A 21 9.65 2.61 0.18
CA LEU A 21 9.33 2.25 -1.21
C LEU A 21 8.79 3.49 -1.93
N VAL A 22 9.53 3.97 -2.93
CA VAL A 22 9.18 5.17 -3.70
C VAL A 22 8.86 4.79 -5.15
N GLY A 23 7.83 5.35 -5.72
CA GLY A 23 7.48 5.12 -7.13
C GLY A 23 6.06 5.55 -7.47
N PRO A 24 5.66 5.47 -8.73
CA PRO A 24 4.35 5.91 -9.18
C PRO A 24 3.18 5.23 -8.46
N ALA A 25 2.02 5.88 -8.46
CA ALA A 25 0.81 5.29 -7.89
C ALA A 25 0.42 3.98 -8.62
N GLY A 26 -0.13 3.02 -7.89
CA GLY A 26 -0.58 1.76 -8.50
C GLY A 26 0.51 0.72 -8.82
N THR A 27 1.78 0.96 -8.44
CA THR A 27 2.89 0.02 -8.66
C THR A 27 3.01 -1.09 -7.60
N GLY A 28 2.05 -1.20 -6.69
CA GLY A 28 2.01 -2.28 -5.70
C GLY A 28 2.89 -2.07 -4.46
N LYS A 29 3.40 -0.86 -4.19
CA LYS A 29 4.25 -0.54 -3.04
C LYS A 29 3.69 -1.05 -1.70
N SER A 30 2.41 -0.76 -1.42
CA SER A 30 1.77 -1.23 -0.17
C SER A 30 1.67 -2.76 -0.12
N GLN A 31 1.46 -3.45 -1.26
CA GLN A 31 1.45 -4.92 -1.30
C GLN A 31 2.83 -5.50 -0.97
N ILE A 32 3.89 -4.84 -1.45
CA ILE A 32 5.28 -5.22 -1.10
C ILE A 32 5.50 -5.02 0.40
N ALA A 33 5.05 -3.89 0.99
CA ALA A 33 5.17 -3.63 2.42
C ALA A 33 4.48 -4.73 3.26
N TYR A 34 3.25 -5.11 2.90
CA TYR A 34 2.53 -6.22 3.56
C TYR A 34 3.24 -7.57 3.38
N ALA A 35 3.79 -7.83 2.20
CA ALA A 35 4.53 -9.07 1.96
C ALA A 35 5.79 -9.15 2.85
N VAL A 36 6.53 -8.05 2.99
CA VAL A 36 7.69 -7.97 3.87
C VAL A 36 7.29 -8.22 5.33
N ALA A 37 6.23 -7.57 5.83
CA ALA A 37 5.74 -7.77 7.18
C ALA A 37 5.39 -9.25 7.46
N ARG A 38 4.71 -9.92 6.51
CA ARG A 38 4.40 -11.36 6.62
C ARG A 38 5.66 -12.24 6.67
N ILE A 39 6.66 -11.92 5.87
CA ILE A 39 7.93 -12.68 5.85
C ILE A 39 8.68 -12.52 7.18
N LEU A 40 8.62 -11.33 7.78
CA LEU A 40 9.20 -11.05 9.09
C LEU A 40 8.46 -11.75 10.23
N LYS A 41 7.23 -12.21 10.00
CA LYS A 41 6.34 -12.85 11.00
C LYS A 41 6.10 -11.96 12.23
N LEU A 42 6.15 -10.65 12.07
CA LEU A 42 5.82 -9.69 13.09
C LEU A 42 4.36 -9.22 12.91
N PRO A 43 3.67 -8.87 13.99
CA PRO A 43 2.42 -8.15 13.87
C PRO A 43 2.67 -6.83 13.14
N TRP A 44 1.66 -6.33 12.43
CA TRP A 44 1.78 -5.05 11.74
C TRP A 44 0.54 -4.19 11.92
N THR A 45 0.75 -2.90 11.87
CA THR A 45 -0.32 -1.91 11.77
C THR A 45 -0.06 -0.98 10.59
N THR A 46 -1.11 -0.29 10.15
CA THR A 46 -1.04 0.63 9.03
C THR A 46 -1.36 2.04 9.49
N LEU A 47 -0.47 2.98 9.16
CA LEU A 47 -0.68 4.42 9.30
C LEU A 47 -0.86 5.00 7.89
N ASP A 48 -1.96 5.67 7.65
CA ASP A 48 -2.22 6.37 6.40
C ASP A 48 -2.02 7.88 6.62
N MET A 49 -0.89 8.40 6.15
CA MET A 49 -0.51 9.79 6.39
C MET A 49 -1.38 10.78 5.62
N SER A 50 -2.08 10.35 4.59
CA SER A 50 -3.03 11.21 3.88
C SER A 50 -4.28 11.56 4.70
N SER A 51 -4.62 10.72 5.67
CA SER A 51 -5.76 10.90 6.57
C SER A 51 -5.41 11.63 7.88
N ILE A 52 -4.12 11.78 8.19
CA ILE A 52 -3.63 12.36 9.44
C ILE A 52 -3.33 13.84 9.23
N ASN A 53 -4.17 14.70 9.80
CA ASN A 53 -4.05 16.15 9.67
C ASN A 53 -3.53 16.85 10.93
N ASP A 54 -3.53 16.15 12.07
CA ASP A 54 -3.14 16.68 13.37
C ASP A 54 -2.17 15.70 14.06
N PRO A 55 -1.00 16.20 14.55
CA PRO A 55 -0.07 15.39 15.35
C PRO A 55 -0.70 14.67 16.53
N GLU A 56 -1.74 15.24 17.17
CA GLU A 56 -2.44 14.61 18.29
C GLU A 56 -3.13 13.29 17.90
N GLN A 57 -3.48 13.11 16.63
CA GLN A 57 -4.00 11.82 16.16
C GLN A 57 -2.95 10.70 16.32
N LEU A 58 -1.67 11.02 16.21
CA LEU A 58 -0.57 10.06 16.39
C LEU A 58 -0.17 9.93 17.86
N THR A 59 -0.08 11.06 18.58
CA THR A 59 0.49 11.13 19.94
C THR A 59 -0.53 11.08 21.06
N GLY A 60 -1.82 11.07 20.74
CA GLY A 60 -2.87 11.19 21.75
C GLY A 60 -3.04 12.61 22.30
N SER A 61 -4.14 12.85 22.97
CA SER A 61 -4.49 14.13 23.57
C SER A 61 -4.30 14.12 25.10
N SER A 62 -3.92 15.27 25.65
CA SER A 62 -3.69 15.40 27.11
C SER A 62 -4.97 15.09 27.90
N ARG A 63 -4.82 14.37 29.01
CA ARG A 63 -5.92 13.98 29.94
C ARG A 63 -6.69 15.13 30.55
N ILE A 64 -6.20 16.36 30.42
CA ILE A 64 -6.93 17.56 30.88
C ILE A 64 -8.20 17.84 30.07
N TYR A 65 -8.31 17.28 28.86
CA TYR A 65 -9.49 17.42 28.01
C TYR A 65 -10.52 16.32 28.27
N ALA A 66 -11.81 16.68 28.27
CA ALA A 66 -12.91 15.75 28.57
C ALA A 66 -12.99 14.54 27.61
N ASN A 67 -12.57 14.72 26.36
CA ASN A 67 -12.58 13.69 25.31
C ASN A 67 -11.17 13.17 24.97
N ALA A 68 -10.25 13.25 25.93
CA ALA A 68 -8.90 12.77 25.73
C ALA A 68 -8.86 11.27 25.43
N LYS A 69 -7.97 10.87 24.52
CA LYS A 69 -7.77 9.48 24.10
C LYS A 69 -6.32 9.23 23.68
N PRO A 70 -5.87 7.97 23.72
CA PRO A 70 -4.58 7.59 23.16
C PRO A 70 -4.48 7.92 21.67
N GLY A 71 -3.26 8.06 21.19
CA GLY A 71 -2.98 8.20 19.76
C GLY A 71 -2.96 6.84 19.04
N ILE A 72 -3.03 6.91 17.70
CA ILE A 72 -3.03 5.71 16.82
C ILE A 72 -1.79 4.85 17.05
N ILE A 73 -0.63 5.47 17.34
CA ILE A 73 0.61 4.72 17.62
C ILE A 73 0.45 3.86 18.88
N MET A 74 -0.15 4.42 19.93
CA MET A 74 -0.40 3.66 21.18
C MET A 74 -1.43 2.55 20.95
N ASP A 75 -2.49 2.85 20.23
CA ASP A 75 -3.52 1.86 19.87
C ASP A 75 -2.89 0.69 19.10
N ALA A 76 -1.92 0.97 18.22
CA ALA A 76 -1.20 -0.06 17.48
C ALA A 76 -0.42 -1.02 18.40
N PHE A 77 0.30 -0.48 19.39
CA PHE A 77 1.00 -1.31 20.39
C PHE A 77 0.02 -2.13 21.24
N ALA A 78 -1.09 -1.53 21.65
CA ALA A 78 -2.13 -2.20 22.42
C ALA A 78 -2.77 -3.36 21.63
N MET A 79 -3.04 -3.17 20.35
CA MET A 79 -3.59 -4.21 19.47
C MET A 79 -2.57 -5.32 19.17
N ALA A 80 -1.30 -4.99 19.02
CA ALA A 80 -0.24 -5.97 18.80
C ALA A 80 0.01 -6.82 20.07
N GLY A 81 -0.22 -6.25 21.25
CA GLY A 81 0.05 -6.90 22.54
C GLY A 81 1.54 -7.05 22.85
N GLU A 82 2.41 -6.48 22.01
CA GLU A 82 3.86 -6.56 22.11
C GLU A 82 4.53 -5.30 21.58
N SER A 83 5.81 -5.09 21.94
CA SER A 83 6.58 -3.92 21.49
C SER A 83 7.29 -4.12 20.15
N SER A 84 7.29 -5.34 19.61
CA SER A 84 7.92 -5.68 18.34
C SER A 84 6.87 -5.75 17.24
N LEU A 85 6.78 -4.72 16.40
CA LEU A 85 5.81 -4.68 15.30
C LEU A 85 6.32 -3.88 14.11
N VAL A 86 5.72 -4.15 12.95
CA VAL A 86 5.94 -3.39 11.72
C VAL A 86 4.91 -2.28 11.62
N PHE A 87 5.36 -1.03 11.48
CA PHE A 87 4.52 0.08 11.07
C PHE A 87 4.58 0.24 9.55
N ILE A 88 3.47 -0.01 8.87
CA ILE A 88 3.32 0.26 7.43
C ILE A 88 2.77 1.67 7.29
N ILE A 89 3.63 2.61 6.89
CA ILE A 89 3.32 4.03 6.78
C ILE A 89 3.02 4.33 5.31
N ASN A 90 1.74 4.42 4.96
CA ASN A 90 1.33 4.73 3.60
C ASN A 90 1.32 6.24 3.34
N GLU A 91 1.68 6.60 2.11
CA GLU A 91 1.65 7.98 1.60
C GLU A 91 2.43 8.97 2.47
N LEU A 92 3.65 8.59 2.86
CA LEU A 92 4.51 9.42 3.71
C LEU A 92 4.78 10.82 3.12
N ASP A 93 4.79 10.94 1.79
CA ASP A 93 4.91 12.20 1.07
C ASP A 93 3.71 13.15 1.28
N LYS A 94 2.58 12.67 1.78
CA LYS A 94 1.40 13.50 2.09
C LYS A 94 1.41 14.07 3.50
N ALA A 95 2.25 13.57 4.37
CA ALA A 95 2.35 14.00 5.76
C ALA A 95 2.75 15.50 5.93
N ALA A 96 3.42 16.09 4.94
CA ALA A 96 3.94 17.45 5.00
C ALA A 96 2.90 18.55 4.72
N SER A 97 1.66 18.22 4.35
CA SER A 97 0.67 19.20 3.87
C SER A 97 -0.25 19.78 4.95
N GLY A 98 -0.03 19.46 6.22
CA GLY A 98 -0.84 19.96 7.34
C GLY A 98 -0.64 21.47 7.61
N LYS A 99 -1.71 22.24 7.47
CA LYS A 99 -1.76 23.68 7.87
C LYS A 99 -2.18 23.86 9.34
N GLY A 100 -1.84 22.92 10.22
CA GLY A 100 -2.28 22.88 11.61
C GLY A 100 -1.17 23.09 12.65
N ASN A 101 -1.39 22.64 13.87
CA ASN A 101 -0.54 22.81 15.07
C ASN A 101 0.78 22.02 15.06
N GLY A 102 1.39 21.81 13.92
CA GLY A 102 2.62 21.04 13.72
C GLY A 102 2.52 20.10 12.53
N ASN A 103 3.64 19.47 12.18
CA ASN A 103 3.68 18.49 11.10
C ASN A 103 3.57 17.07 11.68
N PRO A 104 2.53 16.28 11.33
CA PRO A 104 2.42 14.88 11.77
C PRO A 104 3.65 14.04 11.45
N ALA A 105 4.40 14.39 10.39
CA ALA A 105 5.64 13.70 10.05
C ALA A 105 6.73 13.85 11.12
N ASP A 106 6.75 14.96 11.87
CA ASP A 106 7.77 15.19 12.91
C ASP A 106 7.57 14.25 14.10
N VAL A 107 6.34 13.82 14.37
CA VAL A 107 6.03 12.81 15.38
C VAL A 107 6.67 11.47 15.04
N LEU A 108 6.73 11.13 13.76
CA LEU A 108 7.35 9.89 13.31
C LEU A 108 8.85 9.85 13.59
N LEU A 109 9.53 11.00 13.68
CA LEU A 109 10.97 11.03 14.00
C LEU A 109 11.27 10.33 15.32
N THR A 110 10.46 10.60 16.36
CA THR A 110 10.64 9.96 17.67
C THR A 110 10.45 8.44 17.60
N LEU A 111 9.47 7.98 16.81
CA LEU A 111 9.23 6.56 16.57
C LEU A 111 10.40 5.91 15.78
N LEU A 112 10.91 6.62 14.78
CA LEU A 112 11.96 6.14 13.87
C LEU A 112 13.35 6.12 14.53
N ASP A 113 13.59 6.95 15.53
CA ASP A 113 14.89 7.03 16.24
C ASP A 113 15.11 5.89 17.24
N ASN A 114 14.11 5.03 17.46
CA ASN A 114 14.17 3.92 18.42
C ASN A 114 14.54 4.33 19.85
N LEU A 115 14.32 5.58 20.21
CA LEU A 115 14.65 6.15 21.53
C LEU A 115 13.50 6.02 22.54
N GLY A 116 12.39 5.47 22.12
CA GLY A 116 11.15 5.39 22.86
C GLY A 116 10.12 6.43 22.39
N PHE A 117 8.86 6.12 22.58
CA PHE A 117 7.72 6.96 22.21
C PHE A 117 6.87 7.25 23.45
N THR A 118 6.48 8.49 23.65
CA THR A 118 5.59 8.91 24.74
C THR A 118 4.27 9.39 24.15
N ASP A 119 3.20 8.73 24.53
CA ASP A 119 1.84 9.15 24.21
C ASP A 119 1.34 10.16 25.26
N ASN A 120 0.69 11.24 24.82
CA ASN A 120 0.24 12.34 25.68
C ASN A 120 -0.90 11.92 26.61
N TYR A 121 -1.66 10.88 26.26
CA TYR A 121 -2.73 10.35 27.10
C TYR A 121 -2.19 9.36 28.14
N ILE A 122 -1.30 8.47 27.73
CA ILE A 122 -0.74 7.43 28.61
C ILE A 122 0.32 8.01 29.55
N GLU A 123 1.08 9.03 29.09
CA GLU A 123 2.12 9.71 29.86
C GLU A 123 3.27 8.79 30.33
N CYS A 124 3.47 7.66 29.64
CA CYS A 124 4.61 6.79 29.86
C CYS A 124 5.37 6.51 28.56
N MET A 125 6.66 6.29 28.69
CA MET A 125 7.51 5.98 27.55
C MET A 125 7.42 4.49 27.18
N ILE A 126 7.15 4.22 25.92
CA ILE A 126 7.09 2.89 25.31
C ILE A 126 8.38 2.63 24.58
N PRO A 127 9.06 1.50 24.79
CA PRO A 127 10.23 1.13 24.01
C PRO A 127 9.87 0.95 22.53
N THR A 128 10.66 1.55 21.63
CA THR A 128 10.46 1.46 20.18
C THR A 128 11.55 0.66 19.45
N SER A 129 12.49 0.06 20.18
CA SER A 129 13.58 -0.73 19.61
C SER A 129 13.13 -1.96 18.82
N GLY A 130 11.91 -2.45 19.06
CA GLY A 130 11.27 -3.55 18.33
C GLY A 130 10.42 -3.08 17.13
N VAL A 131 10.41 -1.78 16.82
CA VAL A 131 9.62 -1.23 15.73
C VAL A 131 10.41 -1.28 14.42
N TYR A 132 9.78 -1.82 13.36
CA TYR A 132 10.33 -1.77 12.01
C TYR A 132 9.40 -0.98 11.08
N PRO A 133 9.77 0.24 10.70
CA PRO A 133 8.94 1.05 9.81
C PRO A 133 9.17 0.65 8.34
N ILE A 134 8.07 0.47 7.62
CA ILE A 134 8.04 0.31 6.16
C ILE A 134 7.14 1.39 5.60
N ALA A 135 7.70 2.37 4.92
CA ALA A 135 6.96 3.47 4.36
C ALA A 135 6.76 3.35 2.85
N THR A 136 5.70 3.95 2.34
CA THR A 136 5.46 4.12 0.90
C THR A 136 5.31 5.60 0.57
N ALA A 137 5.80 6.00 -0.60
CA ALA A 137 5.64 7.37 -1.11
C ALA A 137 5.55 7.35 -2.63
N ASN A 138 4.91 8.36 -3.19
CA ASN A 138 4.92 8.56 -4.65
C ASN A 138 6.08 9.47 -5.06
N ASP A 139 6.44 10.43 -4.21
CA ASP A 139 7.48 11.41 -4.47
C ASP A 139 8.34 11.64 -3.22
N LYS A 140 9.61 11.29 -3.29
CA LYS A 140 10.56 11.45 -2.18
C LYS A 140 10.94 12.92 -1.92
N GLU A 141 10.77 13.80 -2.90
CA GLU A 141 11.14 15.21 -2.77
C GLU A 141 10.19 15.96 -1.80
N GLN A 142 9.00 15.40 -1.57
CA GLN A 142 8.04 15.95 -0.60
C GLN A 142 8.32 15.50 0.84
N ILE A 143 9.26 14.59 1.05
CA ILE A 143 9.61 14.08 2.38
C ILE A 143 10.81 14.86 2.91
N SER A 144 10.75 15.31 4.17
CA SER A 144 11.84 16.06 4.78
C SER A 144 13.12 15.23 4.91
N ALA A 145 14.27 15.87 4.75
CA ALA A 145 15.57 15.21 4.85
C ALA A 145 15.80 14.46 6.18
N PRO A 146 15.36 14.97 7.35
CA PRO A 146 15.47 14.23 8.61
C PRO A 146 14.74 12.88 8.58
N ILE A 147 13.56 12.81 7.95
CA ILE A 147 12.82 11.56 7.83
C ILE A 147 13.49 10.63 6.82
N LEU A 148 13.87 11.14 5.65
CA LEU A 148 14.55 10.35 4.61
C LEU A 148 15.82 9.68 5.13
N SER A 149 16.58 10.33 5.99
CA SER A 149 17.83 9.80 6.54
C SER A 149 17.65 8.55 7.42
N ARG A 150 16.42 8.24 7.83
CA ARG A 150 16.06 7.07 8.65
C ARG A 150 15.57 5.87 7.85
N PHE A 151 15.54 6.01 6.54
CA PHE A 151 15.06 4.97 5.64
C PHE A 151 16.12 4.53 4.62
N ALA A 152 16.15 3.25 4.35
CA ALA A 152 16.74 2.73 3.13
C ALA A 152 15.73 2.88 2.00
N VAL A 153 16.04 3.74 1.03
CA VAL A 153 15.14 4.07 -0.08
C VAL A 153 15.28 3.02 -1.20
N ILE A 154 14.15 2.48 -1.64
CA ILE A 154 14.05 1.60 -2.81
C ILE A 154 13.11 2.23 -3.82
N ASP A 155 13.64 2.58 -4.97
CA ASP A 155 12.85 3.08 -6.10
C ASP A 155 12.14 1.90 -6.79
N ILE A 156 10.82 2.00 -6.93
CA ILE A 156 9.95 1.04 -7.60
C ILE A 156 9.58 1.66 -8.96
N PRO A 157 10.11 1.14 -10.06
CA PRO A 157 9.79 1.67 -11.38
C PRO A 157 8.32 1.38 -11.75
N ASP A 158 7.82 2.10 -12.75
CA ASP A 158 6.55 1.73 -13.37
C ASP A 158 6.71 0.46 -14.21
N TYR A 159 5.60 -0.20 -14.47
CA TYR A 159 5.56 -1.40 -15.29
C TYR A 159 5.71 -1.07 -16.77
N THR A 160 6.49 -1.88 -17.46
CA THR A 160 6.58 -1.87 -18.91
C THR A 160 5.28 -2.38 -19.55
N PHE A 161 5.09 -2.11 -20.84
CA PHE A 161 3.94 -2.58 -21.60
C PHE A 161 3.75 -4.11 -21.48
N GLU A 162 4.82 -4.87 -21.63
CA GLU A 162 4.78 -6.33 -21.56
C GLU A 162 4.47 -6.83 -20.14
N GLU A 163 5.01 -6.16 -19.11
CA GLU A 163 4.66 -6.48 -17.72
C GLU A 163 3.20 -6.18 -17.43
N LYS A 164 2.65 -5.06 -17.91
CA LYS A 164 1.23 -4.72 -17.78
C LYS A 164 0.34 -5.80 -18.42
N LYS A 165 0.71 -6.33 -19.59
CA LYS A 165 0.00 -7.46 -20.22
C LYS A 165 0.00 -8.71 -19.37
N ILE A 166 1.16 -9.09 -18.84
CA ILE A 166 1.30 -10.25 -17.96
C ILE A 166 0.48 -10.06 -16.69
N ILE A 167 0.54 -8.88 -16.08
CA ILE A 167 -0.19 -8.60 -14.85
C ILE A 167 -1.69 -8.65 -15.11
N PHE A 168 -2.17 -8.06 -16.19
CA PHE A 168 -3.58 -8.09 -16.56
C PHE A 168 -4.08 -9.51 -16.78
N SER A 169 -3.40 -10.28 -17.63
CA SER A 169 -3.86 -11.60 -18.03
C SER A 169 -3.71 -12.67 -16.95
N LYS A 170 -2.64 -12.63 -16.16
CA LYS A 170 -2.34 -13.68 -15.17
C LYS A 170 -2.79 -13.36 -13.75
N PHE A 171 -3.05 -12.09 -13.43
CA PHE A 171 -3.37 -11.69 -12.07
C PHE A 171 -4.65 -10.87 -11.95
N ALA A 172 -4.79 -9.77 -12.69
CA ALA A 172 -5.93 -8.87 -12.53
C ALA A 172 -7.23 -9.52 -12.99
N LEU A 173 -7.30 -9.99 -14.21
CA LEU A 173 -8.49 -10.62 -14.78
C LEU A 173 -8.89 -11.90 -14.03
N PRO A 174 -8.02 -12.89 -13.79
CA PRO A 174 -8.39 -14.10 -13.05
C PRO A 174 -8.90 -13.82 -11.62
N LYS A 175 -8.30 -12.84 -10.94
CA LYS A 175 -8.75 -12.40 -9.62
C LYS A 175 -10.19 -11.87 -9.65
N VAL A 176 -10.53 -11.07 -10.66
CA VAL A 176 -11.88 -10.52 -10.84
C VAL A 176 -12.88 -11.58 -11.24
N LEU A 177 -12.54 -12.45 -12.20
CA LEU A 177 -13.38 -13.56 -12.64
C LEU A 177 -13.75 -14.47 -11.46
N LYS A 178 -12.76 -14.84 -10.64
CA LYS A 178 -12.97 -15.63 -9.43
C LYS A 178 -13.95 -14.96 -8.46
N ARG A 179 -13.82 -13.64 -8.27
CA ARG A 179 -14.71 -12.85 -7.38
C ARG A 179 -16.14 -12.81 -7.91
N MET A 180 -16.32 -12.80 -9.23
CA MET A 180 -17.62 -12.81 -9.91
C MET A 180 -18.16 -14.20 -10.17
N SER A 181 -17.48 -15.26 -9.68
CA SER A 181 -17.83 -16.67 -9.89
C SER A 181 -17.84 -17.08 -11.37
N LEU A 182 -17.07 -16.40 -12.21
CA LEU A 182 -16.85 -16.76 -13.61
C LEU A 182 -15.64 -17.65 -13.75
N LYS A 183 -15.71 -18.59 -14.69
CA LYS A 183 -14.57 -19.44 -15.09
C LYS A 183 -13.77 -18.73 -16.18
N GLU A 184 -12.48 -19.02 -16.27
CA GLU A 184 -11.62 -18.48 -17.32
C GLU A 184 -12.08 -18.81 -18.74
N GLU A 185 -12.75 -19.99 -18.92
CA GLU A 185 -13.30 -20.44 -20.19
C GLU A 185 -14.55 -19.65 -20.62
N GLU A 186 -15.20 -18.97 -19.70
CA GLU A 186 -16.42 -18.19 -19.95
C GLU A 186 -16.10 -16.75 -20.42
N CYS A 187 -14.89 -16.24 -20.14
CA CYS A 187 -14.47 -14.89 -20.51
C CYS A 187 -13.09 -14.95 -21.21
N ILE A 188 -13.09 -14.95 -22.51
CA ILE A 188 -11.88 -15.06 -23.34
C ILE A 188 -11.50 -13.69 -23.88
N ILE A 189 -10.23 -13.32 -23.75
CA ILE A 189 -9.66 -12.09 -24.31
C ILE A 189 -8.65 -12.48 -25.40
N THR A 190 -8.85 -11.95 -26.60
CA THR A 190 -7.90 -12.15 -27.69
C THR A 190 -6.61 -11.35 -27.47
N ASP A 191 -5.50 -11.76 -28.11
CA ASP A 191 -4.23 -11.04 -28.00
C ASP A 191 -4.34 -9.57 -28.47
N ASP A 192 -5.13 -9.32 -29.52
CA ASP A 192 -5.41 -7.96 -30.00
C ASP A 192 -6.20 -7.14 -28.98
N ALA A 193 -7.16 -7.76 -28.31
CA ALA A 193 -7.91 -7.14 -27.24
C ALA A 193 -7.00 -6.79 -26.05
N LEU A 194 -6.13 -7.73 -25.65
CA LEU A 194 -5.15 -7.52 -24.59
C LEU A 194 -4.21 -6.36 -24.89
N ASN A 195 -3.67 -6.30 -26.11
CA ASN A 195 -2.85 -5.18 -26.55
C ASN A 195 -3.64 -3.86 -26.49
N THR A 196 -4.89 -3.87 -26.97
CA THR A 196 -5.75 -2.69 -26.95
C THR A 196 -6.03 -2.20 -25.53
N ILE A 197 -6.28 -3.11 -24.57
CA ILE A 197 -6.49 -2.75 -23.16
C ILE A 197 -5.26 -2.03 -22.60
N VAL A 198 -4.08 -2.60 -22.81
CA VAL A 198 -2.84 -2.00 -22.27
C VAL A 198 -2.50 -0.67 -22.97
N ASP A 199 -2.77 -0.55 -24.28
CA ASP A 199 -2.58 0.69 -25.04
C ASP A 199 -3.47 1.82 -24.53
N LEU A 200 -4.73 1.54 -24.22
CA LEU A 200 -5.68 2.53 -23.70
C LEU A 200 -5.19 3.19 -22.40
N TYR A 201 -4.45 2.44 -21.59
CA TYR A 201 -3.92 2.90 -20.31
C TYR A 201 -2.39 3.04 -20.32
N SER A 202 -1.78 3.20 -21.49
CA SER A 202 -0.33 3.39 -21.63
C SER A 202 0.17 4.71 -21.03
N GLY A 203 -0.70 5.72 -20.99
CA GLY A 203 -0.40 7.04 -20.41
C GLY A 203 -0.57 7.12 -18.89
N THR A 204 -1.09 6.07 -18.24
CA THR A 204 -1.29 6.04 -16.79
C THR A 204 -0.27 5.12 -16.12
N SER A 205 0.18 5.55 -14.93
CA SER A 205 1.14 4.77 -14.15
C SER A 205 0.47 3.64 -13.37
N GLY A 206 1.20 2.55 -13.18
CA GLY A 206 0.76 1.41 -12.40
C GLY A 206 -0.29 0.56 -13.12
N ILE A 207 -1.07 -0.18 -12.33
CA ILE A 207 -2.05 -1.16 -12.83
C ILE A 207 -3.49 -0.90 -12.37
N ARG A 208 -3.76 0.21 -11.66
CA ARG A 208 -5.09 0.47 -11.09
C ARG A 208 -6.17 0.55 -12.16
N ASP A 209 -5.89 1.24 -13.25
CA ASP A 209 -6.83 1.38 -14.37
C ASP A 209 -7.04 0.05 -15.11
N LEU A 210 -6.00 -0.78 -15.18
CA LEU A 210 -6.10 -2.13 -15.73
C LEU A 210 -6.96 -3.05 -14.84
N GLU A 211 -6.89 -2.91 -13.52
CA GLU A 211 -7.78 -3.63 -12.59
C GLU A 211 -9.24 -3.19 -12.79
N GLN A 212 -9.50 -1.90 -12.99
CA GLN A 212 -10.84 -1.41 -13.32
C GLN A 212 -11.31 -1.93 -14.69
N ALA A 213 -10.45 -1.93 -15.69
CA ALA A 213 -10.78 -2.51 -16.99
C ALA A 213 -11.15 -3.99 -16.88
N ALA A 214 -10.42 -4.76 -16.08
CA ALA A 214 -10.75 -6.17 -15.83
C ALA A 214 -12.15 -6.32 -15.19
N GLU A 215 -12.52 -5.41 -14.27
CA GLU A 215 -13.86 -5.41 -13.66
C GLU A 215 -14.96 -5.12 -14.68
N HIS A 216 -14.77 -4.11 -15.53
CA HIS A 216 -15.73 -3.78 -16.58
C HIS A 216 -15.93 -4.93 -17.58
N ILE A 217 -14.83 -5.57 -17.99
CA ILE A 217 -14.86 -6.71 -18.92
C ILE A 217 -15.57 -7.91 -18.28
N ALA A 218 -15.20 -8.26 -17.05
CA ALA A 218 -15.82 -9.38 -16.36
C ALA A 218 -17.31 -9.15 -16.06
N ALA A 219 -17.69 -7.93 -15.68
CA ALA A 219 -19.10 -7.57 -15.46
C ALA A 219 -19.92 -7.67 -16.77
N ASN A 220 -19.34 -7.23 -17.88
CA ASN A 220 -19.99 -7.34 -19.19
C ASN A 220 -20.12 -8.81 -19.64
N ALA A 221 -19.08 -9.64 -19.42
CA ALA A 221 -19.14 -11.08 -19.68
C ALA A 221 -20.26 -11.74 -18.85
N LEU A 222 -20.31 -11.44 -17.55
CA LEU A 222 -21.35 -11.96 -16.66
C LEU A 222 -22.76 -11.59 -17.15
N TYR A 223 -22.95 -10.32 -17.53
CA TYR A 223 -24.23 -9.85 -18.07
C TYR A 223 -24.64 -10.66 -19.32
N GLN A 224 -23.75 -10.82 -20.30
CA GLN A 224 -24.06 -11.56 -21.54
C GLN A 224 -24.34 -13.05 -21.28
N ILE A 225 -23.69 -13.65 -20.29
CA ILE A 225 -23.91 -15.05 -19.91
C ILE A 225 -25.28 -15.21 -19.25
N GLU A 226 -25.61 -14.36 -18.29
CA GLU A 226 -26.86 -14.49 -17.50
C GLU A 226 -28.11 -14.00 -18.27
N VAL A 227 -27.98 -12.90 -19.01
CA VAL A 227 -29.13 -12.27 -19.69
C VAL A 227 -29.30 -12.77 -21.12
N ASP A 228 -28.19 -12.85 -21.88
CA ASP A 228 -28.23 -13.26 -23.28
C ASP A 228 -28.04 -14.79 -23.44
N HIS A 229 -27.88 -15.51 -22.33
CA HIS A 229 -27.72 -16.96 -22.26
C HIS A 229 -26.54 -17.50 -23.10
N LEU A 230 -25.46 -16.73 -23.20
CA LEU A 230 -24.23 -17.15 -23.84
C LEU A 230 -23.46 -18.12 -22.94
N LYS A 231 -22.75 -19.08 -23.51
CA LYS A 231 -21.87 -19.98 -22.74
C LYS A 231 -20.48 -19.41 -22.54
N THR A 232 -20.04 -18.58 -23.46
CA THR A 232 -18.70 -18.00 -23.49
C THR A 232 -18.78 -16.66 -24.19
N VAL A 233 -18.07 -15.67 -23.66
CA VAL A 233 -17.92 -14.33 -24.26
C VAL A 233 -16.47 -14.13 -24.67
N THR A 234 -16.24 -13.83 -25.94
CA THR A 234 -14.90 -13.54 -26.46
C THR A 234 -14.79 -12.06 -26.80
N PHE A 235 -13.87 -11.39 -26.15
CA PHE A 235 -13.60 -9.96 -26.37
C PHE A 235 -12.50 -9.79 -27.40
N ASP A 236 -12.80 -9.11 -28.50
CA ASP A 236 -11.86 -8.60 -29.49
C ASP A 236 -11.51 -7.12 -29.24
N ALA A 237 -10.55 -6.59 -29.98
CA ALA A 237 -10.13 -5.20 -29.84
C ALA A 237 -11.25 -4.18 -30.04
N LYS A 238 -12.23 -4.48 -30.91
CA LYS A 238 -13.37 -3.60 -31.19
C LYS A 238 -14.36 -3.56 -30.02
N MET A 239 -14.66 -4.72 -29.44
CA MET A 239 -15.53 -4.84 -28.27
C MET A 239 -14.92 -4.13 -27.07
N VAL A 240 -13.63 -4.34 -26.82
CA VAL A 240 -12.88 -3.69 -25.74
C VAL A 240 -12.93 -2.17 -25.87
N ARG A 241 -12.65 -1.62 -27.05
CA ARG A 241 -12.72 -0.17 -27.28
C ARG A 241 -14.12 0.38 -27.00
N LYS A 242 -15.16 -0.32 -27.45
CA LYS A 242 -16.55 0.11 -27.23
C LYS A 242 -16.96 0.05 -25.76
N LEU A 243 -16.38 -0.88 -25.01
CA LEU A 243 -16.72 -1.08 -23.59
C LEU A 243 -15.99 -0.12 -22.65
N LEU A 244 -14.73 0.22 -22.95
CA LEU A 244 -13.83 0.96 -22.06
C LEU A 244 -13.69 2.45 -22.41
N ILE A 245 -14.17 2.90 -23.58
CA ILE A 245 -14.24 4.28 -24.02
C ILE A 245 -15.70 4.73 -24.06
#